data_3637aae055aeafd0c1b574a122b173fe
#
_entry.id   3637aae055aeafd0c1b574a122b173fe
#
_cell.length_a   1.000
_cell.length_b   1.000
_cell.length_c   1.000
_cell.angle_alpha   90.00
_cell.angle_beta   90.00
_cell.angle_gamma   90.00
#
_symmetry.space_group_name_H-M   'P 1'
#
loop_
_entity.id
_entity.type
_entity.pdbx_description
1 polymer ?
#
loop_
_entity_poly.entity_id
_entity_poly.type
_entity_poly.pdbx_seq_one_letter_code
_entity_poly.pdbx_strand_id
1 'polypeptide(L)'
;MSGYPDYMSDSLRLVEKTRSERIGMEYPRMTADERSAILARWHPDYKEGTKRELRIGPSKGQIMPHEVVDIIEAHPLIDPKSIDLSDVTYDLDVLIIGAGGAGLSAALLAQENGIELDRIMMVQKLRLGDANSKMSQGGIQAADGVDDSPTRHYLDIMGGGRFTNKPELVEALVKEGPDVIKWHESLGVMYDKNPDGTMKVESGGGTSRRRMHSCKDYTGLEITRVLVDEFLSRQIPYVEFTCAVELLTEKKGGVVGSVLYDLDSDEYLIAKAKSTILATGGFGRLHVQGYETTNHYGAT
;
A
#
# COMPACT_ATOMS: atom_id res chain seq x y z
N MET A 1 -32.12 23.76 -4.28
CA MET A 1 -31.67 23.73 -2.87
C MET A 1 -30.17 23.44 -2.89
N SER A 2 -29.36 24.37 -2.39
CA SER A 2 -27.93 24.10 -2.24
C SER A 2 -27.79 23.10 -1.09
N GLY A 3 -27.03 22.05 -1.25
CA GLY A 3 -26.76 21.07 -0.18
C GLY A 3 -25.86 21.60 0.96
N TYR A 4 -25.69 22.91 1.02
CA TYR A 4 -24.85 23.58 2.02
C TYR A 4 -25.69 24.23 3.12
N PRO A 5 -25.19 24.24 4.37
CA PRO A 5 -25.87 24.93 5.48
C PRO A 5 -26.05 26.43 5.23
N ASP A 6 -27.10 27.02 5.80
CA ASP A 6 -27.46 28.43 5.56
C ASP A 6 -26.34 29.41 5.95
N TYR A 7 -25.57 29.14 6.97
CA TYR A 7 -24.44 29.97 7.40
C TYR A 7 -23.33 30.10 6.34
N MET A 8 -23.28 29.20 5.34
CA MET A 8 -22.32 29.26 4.23
C MET A 8 -22.80 30.11 3.06
N SER A 9 -24.02 30.61 3.07
CA SER A 9 -24.65 31.31 1.94
C SER A 9 -23.83 32.51 1.44
N ASP A 10 -23.24 33.29 2.35
CA ASP A 10 -22.43 34.45 1.98
C ASP A 10 -21.10 34.05 1.35
N SER A 11 -20.46 32.99 1.87
CA SER A 11 -19.24 32.43 1.29
C SER A 11 -19.50 31.87 -0.12
N LEU A 12 -20.61 31.17 -0.31
CA LEU A 12 -21.02 30.64 -1.62
C LEU A 12 -21.25 31.77 -2.63
N ARG A 13 -21.98 32.81 -2.22
CA ARG A 13 -22.20 33.99 -3.08
C ARG A 13 -20.89 34.69 -3.47
N LEU A 14 -19.95 34.82 -2.52
CA LEU A 14 -18.62 35.39 -2.81
C LEU A 14 -17.83 34.52 -3.77
N VAL A 15 -17.82 33.20 -3.59
CA VAL A 15 -17.15 32.24 -4.48
C VAL A 15 -17.71 32.35 -5.91
N GLU A 16 -19.03 32.37 -6.05
CA GLU A 16 -19.66 32.49 -7.37
C GLU A 16 -19.38 33.86 -8.02
N LYS A 17 -19.49 34.95 -7.24
CA LYS A 17 -19.22 36.31 -7.74
C LYS A 17 -17.79 36.49 -8.25
N THR A 18 -16.81 35.82 -7.61
CA THR A 18 -15.39 35.96 -7.96
C THR A 18 -14.88 34.84 -8.87
N ARG A 19 -15.73 33.89 -9.27
CA ARG A 19 -15.33 32.72 -10.06
C ARG A 19 -14.64 33.11 -11.37
N SER A 20 -15.23 34.04 -12.14
CA SER A 20 -14.68 34.49 -13.42
C SER A 20 -13.31 35.14 -13.27
N GLU A 21 -13.09 35.88 -12.18
CA GLU A 21 -11.81 36.54 -11.88
C GLU A 21 -10.72 35.54 -11.49
N ARG A 22 -11.10 34.40 -10.91
CA ARG A 22 -10.18 33.35 -10.45
C ARG A 22 -9.85 32.29 -11.50
N ILE A 23 -10.68 32.18 -12.55
CA ILE A 23 -10.41 31.25 -13.65
C ILE A 23 -9.15 31.70 -14.39
N GLY A 24 -8.15 30.83 -14.44
CA GLY A 24 -6.88 31.10 -15.10
C GLY A 24 -5.87 31.90 -14.26
N MET A 25 -6.19 32.27 -13.02
CA MET A 25 -5.20 32.84 -12.11
C MET A 25 -4.19 31.81 -11.67
N GLU A 26 -2.92 32.07 -11.87
CA GLU A 26 -1.85 31.32 -11.20
C GLU A 26 -1.57 31.97 -9.84
N TYR A 27 -1.81 31.20 -8.79
CA TYR A 27 -1.47 31.64 -7.43
C TYR A 27 0.02 31.44 -7.16
N PRO A 28 0.68 32.40 -6.51
CA PRO A 28 2.09 32.27 -6.21
C PRO A 28 2.32 31.00 -5.35
N ARG A 29 3.28 30.21 -5.76
CA ARG A 29 3.70 29.02 -4.99
C ARG A 29 4.67 29.45 -3.90
N MET A 30 4.51 28.84 -2.75
CA MET A 30 5.44 29.01 -1.63
C MET A 30 6.86 28.60 -2.05
N THR A 31 7.82 29.44 -1.77
CA THR A 31 9.24 29.11 -1.96
C THR A 31 9.68 28.00 -1.00
N ALA A 32 10.84 27.40 -1.26
CA ALA A 32 11.41 26.39 -0.37
C ALA A 32 11.66 26.93 1.06
N ASP A 33 12.11 28.18 1.14
CA ASP A 33 12.41 28.83 2.42
C ASP A 33 11.14 29.15 3.22
N GLU A 34 10.11 29.70 2.56
CA GLU A 34 8.78 29.95 3.17
C GLU A 34 8.17 28.63 3.70
N ARG A 35 8.22 27.57 2.89
CA ARG A 35 7.76 26.26 3.32
C ARG A 35 8.55 25.74 4.53
N SER A 36 9.88 25.83 4.50
CA SER A 36 10.73 25.41 5.61
C SER A 36 10.44 26.21 6.89
N ALA A 37 10.22 27.52 6.77
CA ALA A 37 9.85 28.36 7.90
C ALA A 37 8.50 27.98 8.51
N ILE A 38 7.50 27.66 7.69
CA ILE A 38 6.18 27.21 8.17
C ILE A 38 6.29 25.84 8.84
N LEU A 39 7.02 24.90 8.23
CA LEU A 39 7.23 23.57 8.81
C LEU A 39 7.99 23.67 10.16
N ALA A 40 9.03 24.47 10.23
CA ALA A 40 9.78 24.69 11.47
C ALA A 40 8.90 25.28 12.59
N ARG A 41 7.94 26.13 12.24
CA ARG A 41 7.03 26.77 13.20
C ARG A 41 5.89 25.85 13.66
N TRP A 42 5.32 25.07 12.78
CA TRP A 42 4.05 24.39 13.00
C TRP A 42 4.12 22.87 13.00
N HIS A 43 5.03 22.28 12.24
CA HIS A 43 5.13 20.83 12.14
C HIS A 43 5.89 20.25 13.35
N PRO A 44 5.32 19.29 14.08
CA PRO A 44 5.95 18.75 15.29
C PRO A 44 7.35 18.18 15.03
N ASP A 45 7.57 17.49 13.93
CA ASP A 45 8.87 16.87 13.59
C ASP A 45 9.99 17.87 13.26
N TYR A 46 9.66 19.14 13.11
CA TYR A 46 10.63 20.20 12.85
C TYR A 46 11.04 20.95 14.11
N LYS A 47 10.43 20.64 15.25
CA LYS A 47 10.83 21.21 16.54
C LYS A 47 12.15 20.58 17.00
N GLU A 48 12.96 21.38 17.66
CA GLU A 48 14.19 20.89 18.30
C GLU A 48 13.85 19.81 19.34
N GLY A 49 14.65 18.75 19.40
CA GLY A 49 14.49 17.66 20.35
C GLY A 49 13.42 16.62 20.01
N THR A 50 12.72 16.74 18.87
CA THR A 50 11.71 15.75 18.45
C THR A 50 12.26 14.57 17.67
N LYS A 51 13.55 14.61 17.31
CA LYS A 51 14.22 13.57 16.54
C LYS A 51 15.44 13.04 17.26
N ARG A 52 15.77 11.80 17.01
CA ARG A 52 17.00 11.15 17.46
C ARG A 52 17.55 10.17 16.44
N GLU A 53 18.79 9.77 16.64
CA GLU A 53 19.46 8.81 15.78
C GLU A 53 18.93 7.39 16.04
N LEU A 54 18.66 6.64 14.97
CA LEU A 54 18.36 5.22 15.02
C LEU A 54 19.65 4.41 15.23
N ARG A 55 19.64 3.49 16.20
CA ARG A 55 20.81 2.73 16.65
C ARG A 55 20.93 1.33 16.06
N ILE A 56 19.84 0.82 15.46
CA ILE A 56 19.77 -0.56 14.97
C ILE A 56 19.32 -0.62 13.50
N GLY A 57 19.46 -1.81 12.89
CA GLY A 57 18.95 -2.12 11.58
C GLY A 57 19.69 -1.46 10.41
N PRO A 58 19.20 -1.64 9.18
CA PRO A 58 19.83 -1.13 7.95
C PRO A 58 19.87 0.40 7.87
N SER A 59 18.96 1.08 8.58
CA SER A 59 18.88 2.54 8.64
C SER A 59 19.59 3.16 9.86
N LYS A 60 20.44 2.39 10.54
CA LYS A 60 21.25 2.89 11.67
C LYS A 60 22.00 4.17 11.28
N GLY A 61 21.97 5.16 12.16
CA GLY A 61 22.59 6.46 11.93
C GLY A 61 21.65 7.51 11.30
N GLN A 62 20.48 7.13 10.84
CA GLN A 62 19.48 8.09 10.35
C GLN A 62 18.78 8.79 11.50
N ILE A 63 18.53 10.10 11.32
CA ILE A 63 17.80 10.92 12.28
C ILE A 63 16.30 10.87 11.91
N MET A 64 15.50 10.37 12.83
CA MET A 64 14.07 10.17 12.66
C MET A 64 13.29 10.69 13.86
N PRO A 65 11.95 10.94 13.74
CA PRO A 65 11.11 11.24 14.88
C PRO A 65 11.23 10.19 16.00
N HIS A 66 11.16 10.63 17.25
CA HIS A 66 11.31 9.74 18.41
C HIS A 66 10.35 8.56 18.33
N GLU A 67 9.09 8.80 17.98
CA GLU A 67 8.02 7.79 17.91
C GLU A 67 8.38 6.65 16.92
N VAL A 68 8.96 7.00 15.78
CA VAL A 68 9.40 6.02 14.79
C VAL A 68 10.58 5.22 15.31
N VAL A 69 11.57 5.90 15.92
CA VAL A 69 12.75 5.24 16.46
C VAL A 69 12.39 4.34 17.65
N ASP A 70 11.47 4.78 18.52
CA ASP A 70 11.00 4.01 19.66
C ASP A 70 10.34 2.70 19.24
N ILE A 71 9.56 2.72 18.14
CA ILE A 71 8.96 1.51 17.59
C ILE A 71 10.02 0.58 16.97
N ILE A 72 10.93 1.12 16.16
CA ILE A 72 11.97 0.30 15.51
C ILE A 72 12.94 -0.31 16.54
N GLU A 73 13.24 0.41 17.62
CA GLU A 73 14.12 -0.04 18.71
C GLU A 73 13.37 -0.79 19.83
N ALA A 74 12.04 -0.92 19.74
CA ALA A 74 11.24 -1.59 20.74
C ALA A 74 11.62 -3.08 20.84
N HIS A 75 11.47 -3.63 22.02
CA HIS A 75 11.57 -5.08 22.22
C HIS A 75 10.32 -5.76 21.65
N PRO A 76 10.46 -7.02 21.17
CA PRO A 76 9.31 -7.81 20.78
C PRO A 76 8.29 -7.89 21.93
N LEU A 77 7.01 -7.78 21.61
CA LEU A 77 5.93 -7.97 22.59
C LEU A 77 5.84 -9.42 23.08
N ILE A 78 6.42 -10.34 22.31
CA ILE A 78 6.41 -11.76 22.59
C ILE A 78 7.73 -12.14 23.27
N ASP A 79 7.66 -12.83 24.40
CA ASP A 79 8.84 -13.50 24.95
C ASP A 79 9.16 -14.73 24.08
N PRO A 80 10.29 -14.76 23.35
CA PRO A 80 10.64 -15.91 22.50
C PRO A 80 10.74 -17.22 23.27
N LYS A 81 10.95 -17.17 24.61
CA LYS A 81 11.04 -18.35 25.46
C LYS A 81 9.66 -18.95 25.79
N SER A 82 8.59 -18.19 25.59
CA SER A 82 7.23 -18.68 25.82
C SER A 82 6.64 -19.43 24.63
N ILE A 83 7.35 -19.47 23.50
CA ILE A 83 6.88 -20.08 22.26
C ILE A 83 7.62 -21.40 22.03
N ASP A 84 6.89 -22.48 21.87
CA ASP A 84 7.44 -23.76 21.44
C ASP A 84 7.64 -23.79 19.92
N LEU A 85 8.86 -23.51 19.49
CA LEU A 85 9.23 -23.54 18.06
C LEU A 85 9.27 -24.97 17.47
N SER A 86 9.12 -26.01 18.28
CA SER A 86 9.04 -27.37 17.78
C SER A 86 7.65 -27.81 17.37
N ASP A 87 6.61 -27.09 17.82
CA ASP A 87 5.22 -27.30 17.45
C ASP A 87 4.88 -26.48 16.19
N VAL A 88 5.30 -26.99 15.03
CA VAL A 88 5.08 -26.34 13.73
C VAL A 88 3.66 -26.63 13.26
N THR A 89 2.83 -25.58 13.25
CA THR A 89 1.44 -25.66 12.80
C THR A 89 1.35 -25.73 11.26
N TYR A 90 2.16 -24.94 10.56
CA TYR A 90 2.21 -24.91 9.10
C TYR A 90 3.63 -25.09 8.59
N ASP A 91 3.85 -26.05 7.67
CA ASP A 91 5.12 -26.26 6.95
C ASP A 91 4.90 -25.99 5.45
N LEU A 92 5.41 -24.87 4.97
CA LEU A 92 5.04 -24.25 3.70
C LEU A 92 6.24 -24.05 2.79
N ASP A 93 5.98 -23.91 1.49
CA ASP A 93 6.94 -23.34 0.55
C ASP A 93 6.82 -21.81 0.52
N VAL A 94 5.60 -21.30 0.56
CA VAL A 94 5.32 -19.85 0.52
C VAL A 94 4.33 -19.46 1.60
N LEU A 95 4.76 -18.59 2.50
CA LEU A 95 3.90 -17.87 3.45
C LEU A 95 3.68 -16.45 2.93
N ILE A 96 2.42 -16.03 2.82
CA ILE A 96 2.05 -14.68 2.38
C ILE A 96 1.37 -13.96 3.53
N ILE A 97 1.93 -12.84 3.98
CA ILE A 97 1.41 -12.05 5.09
C ILE A 97 0.73 -10.80 4.55
N GLY A 98 -0.59 -10.79 4.59
CA GLY A 98 -1.45 -9.71 4.10
C GLY A 98 -2.22 -10.08 2.83
N ALA A 99 -3.54 -9.85 2.83
CA ALA A 99 -4.49 -10.17 1.76
C ALA A 99 -4.99 -8.93 1.00
N GLY A 100 -4.10 -7.96 0.79
CA GLY A 100 -4.33 -6.85 -0.14
C GLY A 100 -4.00 -7.22 -1.58
N GLY A 101 -4.04 -6.26 -2.50
CA GLY A 101 -3.73 -6.50 -3.91
C GLY A 101 -2.39 -7.22 -4.14
N ALA A 102 -1.35 -6.84 -3.41
CA ALA A 102 -0.03 -7.48 -3.53
C ALA A 102 -0.04 -8.95 -3.06
N GLY A 103 -0.66 -9.23 -1.91
CA GLY A 103 -0.71 -10.59 -1.37
C GLY A 103 -1.57 -11.52 -2.21
N LEU A 104 -2.75 -11.06 -2.61
CA LEU A 104 -3.65 -11.83 -3.49
C LEU A 104 -2.97 -12.15 -4.83
N SER A 105 -2.33 -11.16 -5.46
CA SER A 105 -1.58 -11.37 -6.70
C SER A 105 -0.42 -12.35 -6.52
N ALA A 106 0.34 -12.24 -5.40
CA ALA A 106 1.43 -13.15 -5.11
C ALA A 106 0.94 -14.59 -4.94
N ALA A 107 -0.20 -14.80 -4.28
CA ALA A 107 -0.77 -16.14 -4.10
C ALA A 107 -1.23 -16.76 -5.41
N LEU A 108 -1.96 -16.00 -6.24
CA LEU A 108 -2.42 -16.44 -7.55
C LEU A 108 -1.23 -16.80 -8.46
N LEU A 109 -0.22 -15.94 -8.51
CA LEU A 109 0.97 -16.17 -9.32
C LEU A 109 1.83 -17.34 -8.78
N ALA A 110 1.91 -17.53 -7.48
CA ALA A 110 2.61 -18.69 -6.91
C ALA A 110 1.95 -20.00 -7.34
N GLN A 111 0.63 -20.07 -7.28
CA GLN A 111 -0.14 -21.24 -7.73
C GLN A 111 -0.02 -21.44 -9.25
N GLU A 112 -0.11 -20.38 -10.07
CA GLU A 112 0.08 -20.44 -11.52
C GLU A 112 1.47 -20.94 -11.91
N ASN A 113 2.48 -20.66 -11.09
CA ASN A 113 3.85 -21.14 -11.29
C ASN A 113 4.14 -22.51 -10.66
N GLY A 114 3.10 -23.23 -10.26
CA GLY A 114 3.19 -24.65 -9.89
C GLY A 114 3.55 -24.93 -8.44
N ILE A 115 3.37 -23.97 -7.53
CA ILE A 115 3.44 -24.25 -6.10
C ILE A 115 2.14 -24.97 -5.69
N GLU A 116 2.26 -26.12 -5.05
CA GLU A 116 1.12 -26.93 -4.60
C GLU A 116 0.29 -26.19 -3.56
N LEU A 117 -1.04 -26.38 -3.57
CA LEU A 117 -1.96 -25.63 -2.71
C LEU A 117 -1.66 -25.83 -1.21
N ASP A 118 -1.33 -27.04 -0.79
CA ASP A 118 -0.98 -27.36 0.59
C ASP A 118 0.38 -26.77 1.03
N ARG A 119 1.13 -26.17 0.09
CA ARG A 119 2.42 -25.52 0.32
C ARG A 119 2.35 -24.00 0.27
N ILE A 120 1.18 -23.40 0.03
CA ILE A 120 0.92 -21.97 0.08
C ILE A 120 -0.04 -21.69 1.24
N MET A 121 0.23 -20.64 2.01
CA MET A 121 -0.71 -20.12 3.00
C MET A 121 -0.70 -18.60 2.98
N MET A 122 -1.89 -18.00 2.96
CA MET A 122 -2.08 -16.58 3.19
C MET A 122 -2.57 -16.33 4.61
N VAL A 123 -1.96 -15.37 5.29
CA VAL A 123 -2.34 -14.94 6.63
C VAL A 123 -2.85 -13.53 6.59
N GLN A 124 -4.03 -13.29 7.16
CA GLN A 124 -4.67 -11.99 7.19
C GLN A 124 -5.17 -11.65 8.60
N LYS A 125 -4.81 -10.46 9.07
CA LYS A 125 -5.21 -9.94 10.39
C LYS A 125 -6.72 -9.66 10.48
N LEU A 126 -7.35 -9.30 9.37
CA LEU A 126 -8.79 -9.07 9.23
C LEU A 126 -9.40 -10.11 8.29
N ARG A 127 -10.48 -9.76 7.60
CA ARG A 127 -11.09 -10.64 6.58
C ARG A 127 -10.34 -10.57 5.26
N LEU A 128 -10.45 -11.61 4.48
CA LEU A 128 -9.85 -11.70 3.14
C LEU A 128 -10.25 -10.48 2.27
N GLY A 129 -9.27 -9.82 1.71
CA GLY A 129 -9.47 -8.61 0.91
C GLY A 129 -9.74 -7.32 1.69
N ASP A 130 -9.85 -7.34 3.02
CA ASP A 130 -9.97 -6.13 3.82
C ASP A 130 -8.60 -5.44 3.91
N ALA A 131 -8.34 -4.59 2.94
CA ALA A 131 -7.06 -3.90 2.77
C ALA A 131 -7.24 -2.52 2.10
N ASN A 132 -6.19 -1.70 2.13
CA ASN A 132 -6.20 -0.39 1.47
C ASN A 132 -6.43 -0.49 -0.04
N SER A 133 -6.03 -1.58 -0.68
CA SER A 133 -6.30 -1.82 -2.09
C SER A 133 -7.79 -1.72 -2.42
N LYS A 134 -8.65 -2.29 -1.56
CA LYS A 134 -10.11 -2.24 -1.71
C LYS A 134 -10.68 -0.82 -1.60
N MET A 135 -9.99 0.08 -0.91
CA MET A 135 -10.42 1.46 -0.65
C MET A 135 -9.97 2.44 -1.74
N SER A 136 -9.16 2.01 -2.69
CA SER A 136 -8.66 2.83 -3.78
C SER A 136 -9.78 3.20 -4.76
N GLN A 137 -9.93 4.49 -5.05
CA GLN A 137 -11.01 5.02 -5.88
C GLN A 137 -10.55 5.38 -7.29
N GLY A 138 -9.41 6.07 -7.39
CA GLY A 138 -9.00 6.78 -8.59
C GLY A 138 -8.64 5.89 -9.78
N GLY A 139 -7.96 4.80 -9.56
CA GLY A 139 -7.51 3.93 -10.65
C GLY A 139 -6.08 3.41 -10.47
N ILE A 140 -5.64 2.63 -11.45
CA ILE A 140 -4.29 2.12 -11.58
C ILE A 140 -3.62 2.68 -12.82
N GLN A 141 -2.36 3.10 -12.72
CA GLN A 141 -1.64 3.69 -13.84
C GLN A 141 -0.76 2.66 -14.55
N ALA A 142 -0.93 2.57 -15.88
CA ALA A 142 -0.09 1.74 -16.74
C ALA A 142 0.13 2.45 -18.08
N ALA A 143 1.37 2.47 -18.55
CA ALA A 143 1.76 3.17 -19.78
C ALA A 143 1.62 2.24 -20.98
N ASP A 144 0.39 1.91 -21.36
CA ASP A 144 0.01 1.02 -22.47
C ASP A 144 -0.59 1.76 -23.68
N GLY A 145 -0.77 3.08 -23.59
CA GLY A 145 -1.30 3.91 -24.67
C GLY A 145 -0.26 4.20 -25.76
N VAL A 146 -0.74 4.47 -26.98
CA VAL A 146 0.10 4.75 -28.15
C VAL A 146 0.99 5.99 -28.00
N ASP A 147 0.55 6.97 -27.22
CA ASP A 147 1.28 8.23 -26.96
C ASP A 147 2.05 8.23 -25.64
N ASP A 148 2.16 7.07 -25.01
CA ASP A 148 2.80 6.92 -23.72
C ASP A 148 3.93 5.84 -23.78
N SER A 149 4.68 5.72 -22.69
CA SER A 149 5.72 4.70 -22.57
C SER A 149 6.12 4.48 -21.12
N PRO A 150 6.62 3.28 -20.76
CA PRO A 150 7.21 3.03 -19.44
C PRO A 150 8.28 4.08 -19.04
N THR A 151 9.09 4.56 -20.00
CA THR A 151 10.09 5.60 -19.74
C THR A 151 9.47 6.92 -19.28
N ARG A 152 8.39 7.37 -19.93
CA ARG A 152 7.67 8.58 -19.50
C ARG A 152 7.02 8.38 -18.13
N HIS A 153 6.42 7.24 -17.90
CA HIS A 153 5.83 6.88 -16.62
C HIS A 153 6.90 6.86 -15.51
N TYR A 154 8.08 6.30 -15.79
CA TYR A 154 9.23 6.33 -14.89
C TYR A 154 9.62 7.76 -14.49
N LEU A 155 9.75 8.67 -15.46
CA LEU A 155 10.10 10.06 -15.20
C LEU A 155 9.03 10.79 -14.36
N ASP A 156 7.76 10.53 -14.63
CA ASP A 156 6.65 11.10 -13.85
C ASP A 156 6.71 10.63 -12.39
N ILE A 157 6.96 9.34 -12.14
CA ILE A 157 7.08 8.79 -10.79
C ILE A 157 8.31 9.32 -10.07
N MET A 158 9.46 9.33 -10.73
CA MET A 158 10.71 9.84 -10.15
C MET A 158 10.58 11.33 -9.81
N GLY A 159 10.01 12.13 -10.71
CA GLY A 159 9.76 13.55 -10.47
C GLY A 159 8.73 13.79 -9.36
N GLY A 160 7.63 13.04 -9.35
CA GLY A 160 6.60 13.09 -8.30
C GLY A 160 7.14 12.73 -6.92
N GLY A 161 8.00 11.73 -6.85
CA GLY A 161 8.72 11.32 -5.64
C GLY A 161 9.93 12.18 -5.30
N ARG A 162 10.17 13.28 -6.04
CA ARG A 162 11.33 14.18 -5.86
C ARG A 162 12.68 13.45 -5.86
N PHE A 163 12.78 12.40 -6.66
CA PHE A 163 13.96 11.55 -6.81
C PHE A 163 14.41 10.85 -5.51
N THR A 164 13.50 10.67 -4.55
CA THR A 164 13.74 9.86 -3.33
C THR A 164 13.35 8.39 -3.52
N ASN A 165 12.76 8.05 -4.66
CA ASN A 165 12.37 6.71 -5.02
C ASN A 165 13.59 5.78 -5.15
N LYS A 166 13.36 4.48 -5.00
CA LYS A 166 14.33 3.46 -5.43
C LYS A 166 14.15 3.20 -6.93
N PRO A 167 15.13 3.56 -7.77
CA PRO A 167 14.98 3.54 -9.23
C PRO A 167 14.60 2.15 -9.78
N GLU A 168 15.20 1.10 -9.24
CA GLU A 168 14.96 -0.28 -9.65
C GLU A 168 13.52 -0.76 -9.38
N LEU A 169 12.89 -0.28 -8.31
CA LEU A 169 11.50 -0.61 -8.00
C LEU A 169 10.54 0.17 -8.91
N VAL A 170 10.87 1.42 -9.23
CA VAL A 170 10.09 2.20 -10.20
C VAL A 170 10.20 1.60 -11.59
N GLU A 171 11.40 1.15 -11.98
CA GLU A 171 11.61 0.48 -13.28
C GLU A 171 10.76 -0.78 -13.40
N ALA A 172 10.74 -1.65 -12.38
CA ALA A 172 9.93 -2.86 -12.37
C ALA A 172 8.44 -2.50 -12.51
N LEU A 173 7.94 -1.57 -11.69
CA LEU A 173 6.54 -1.14 -11.70
C LEU A 173 6.09 -0.65 -13.09
N VAL A 174 6.87 0.22 -13.73
CA VAL A 174 6.45 0.82 -15.00
C VAL A 174 6.56 -0.13 -16.18
N LYS A 175 7.49 -1.09 -16.15
CA LYS A 175 7.64 -2.12 -17.17
C LYS A 175 6.52 -3.16 -17.09
N GLU A 176 6.17 -3.57 -15.90
CA GLU A 176 5.17 -4.63 -15.66
C GLU A 176 3.73 -4.10 -15.68
N GLY A 177 3.53 -2.80 -15.44
CA GLY A 177 2.20 -2.20 -15.36
C GLY A 177 1.25 -2.55 -16.51
N PRO A 178 1.66 -2.45 -17.78
CA PRO A 178 0.82 -2.84 -18.92
C PRO A 178 0.37 -4.32 -18.89
N ASP A 179 1.23 -5.20 -18.45
CA ASP A 179 0.90 -6.63 -18.37
C ASP A 179 0.00 -6.94 -17.17
N VAL A 180 0.12 -6.19 -16.08
CA VAL A 180 -0.81 -6.27 -14.94
C VAL A 180 -2.23 -5.90 -15.36
N ILE A 181 -2.42 -4.85 -16.19
CA ILE A 181 -3.75 -4.49 -16.71
C ILE A 181 -4.35 -5.64 -17.52
N LYS A 182 -3.58 -6.24 -18.44
CA LYS A 182 -4.04 -7.39 -19.24
C LYS A 182 -4.37 -8.60 -18.37
N TRP A 183 -3.53 -8.89 -17.37
CA TRP A 183 -3.77 -9.96 -16.43
C TRP A 183 -5.05 -9.74 -15.63
N HIS A 184 -5.27 -8.53 -15.11
CA HIS A 184 -6.51 -8.18 -14.43
C HIS A 184 -7.73 -8.37 -15.33
N GLU A 185 -7.68 -7.94 -16.60
CA GLU A 185 -8.76 -8.18 -17.55
C GLU A 185 -9.01 -9.67 -17.80
N SER A 186 -7.94 -10.47 -17.89
CA SER A 186 -8.08 -11.92 -18.09
C SER A 186 -8.73 -12.61 -16.89
N LEU A 187 -8.61 -12.04 -15.69
CA LEU A 187 -9.30 -12.51 -14.48
C LEU A 187 -10.74 -11.97 -14.37
N GLY A 188 -11.10 -10.97 -15.18
CA GLY A 188 -12.47 -10.42 -15.21
C GLY A 188 -12.63 -9.04 -14.56
N VAL A 189 -11.56 -8.28 -14.34
CA VAL A 189 -11.66 -6.88 -13.90
C VAL A 189 -12.29 -6.05 -15.01
N MET A 190 -13.38 -5.35 -14.68
CA MET A 190 -14.19 -4.59 -15.63
C MET A 190 -13.77 -3.12 -15.68
N TYR A 191 -12.61 -2.85 -16.26
CA TYR A 191 -12.18 -1.46 -16.51
C TYR A 191 -13.13 -0.73 -17.46
N ASP A 192 -13.27 0.57 -17.26
CA ASP A 192 -14.05 1.45 -18.13
C ASP A 192 -13.52 1.41 -19.57
N LYS A 193 -14.44 1.28 -20.52
CA LYS A 193 -14.14 1.24 -21.95
C LYS A 193 -14.77 2.44 -22.68
N ASN A 194 -14.14 2.84 -23.77
CA ASN A 194 -14.73 3.73 -24.76
C ASN A 194 -15.83 2.99 -25.56
N PRO A 195 -16.71 3.71 -26.29
CA PRO A 195 -17.75 3.08 -27.10
C PRO A 195 -17.23 2.10 -28.17
N ASP A 196 -15.99 2.27 -28.59
CA ASP A 196 -15.31 1.39 -29.56
C ASP A 196 -14.65 0.15 -28.91
N GLY A 197 -14.78 -0.01 -27.60
CA GLY A 197 -14.22 -1.12 -26.84
C GLY A 197 -12.76 -0.93 -26.40
N THR A 198 -12.10 0.15 -26.75
CA THR A 198 -10.75 0.46 -26.29
C THR A 198 -10.76 0.88 -24.82
N MET A 199 -9.61 0.75 -24.14
CA MET A 199 -9.46 1.23 -22.76
C MET A 199 -9.72 2.70 -22.64
N LYS A 200 -10.56 3.09 -21.70
CA LYS A 200 -10.73 4.49 -21.31
C LYS A 200 -9.68 4.83 -20.28
N VAL A 201 -8.79 5.75 -20.60
CA VAL A 201 -7.75 6.21 -19.68
C VAL A 201 -7.96 7.68 -19.31
N GLU A 202 -7.76 7.96 -18.03
CA GLU A 202 -7.94 9.29 -17.46
C GLU A 202 -6.60 9.91 -17.03
N SER A 203 -6.62 11.22 -16.76
CA SER A 203 -5.47 11.92 -16.20
C SER A 203 -5.36 11.62 -14.70
N GLY A 204 -4.19 11.19 -14.25
CA GLY A 204 -3.85 11.10 -12.85
C GLY A 204 -3.19 12.40 -12.34
N GLY A 205 -3.13 12.56 -11.01
CA GLY A 205 -2.39 13.65 -10.40
C GLY A 205 -0.89 13.54 -10.69
N GLY A 206 -0.30 14.62 -11.23
CA GLY A 206 1.14 14.68 -11.50
C GLY A 206 1.63 13.89 -12.72
N THR A 207 0.74 13.36 -13.54
CA THR A 207 1.10 12.59 -14.73
C THR A 207 1.18 13.46 -15.98
N SER A 208 2.17 13.21 -16.84
CA SER A 208 2.34 13.89 -18.12
C SER A 208 1.46 13.31 -19.24
N ARG A 209 0.84 12.16 -19.03
CA ARG A 209 -0.03 11.45 -19.97
C ARG A 209 -1.23 10.85 -19.27
N ARG A 210 -2.31 10.63 -20.03
CA ARG A 210 -3.46 9.85 -19.58
C ARG A 210 -3.08 8.37 -19.58
N ARG A 211 -3.04 7.76 -18.42
CA ARG A 211 -2.69 6.33 -18.26
C ARG A 211 -3.41 5.67 -17.08
N MET A 212 -4.35 6.38 -16.48
CA MET A 212 -5.07 5.85 -15.33
C MET A 212 -6.28 5.04 -15.81
N HIS A 213 -6.24 3.73 -15.58
CA HIS A 213 -7.32 2.79 -15.82
C HIS A 213 -8.23 2.76 -14.60
N SER A 214 -9.53 2.87 -14.79
CA SER A 214 -10.48 2.96 -13.68
C SER A 214 -11.74 2.12 -13.92
N CYS A 215 -12.40 1.80 -12.82
CA CYS A 215 -13.76 1.27 -12.78
C CYS A 215 -14.60 2.33 -12.07
N LYS A 216 -14.98 3.39 -12.76
CA LYS A 216 -15.61 4.59 -12.17
C LYS A 216 -14.76 5.14 -11.01
N ASP A 217 -15.34 5.26 -9.83
CA ASP A 217 -14.71 5.73 -8.59
C ASP A 217 -14.53 4.63 -7.53
N TYR A 218 -14.59 3.35 -7.95
CA TYR A 218 -14.44 2.18 -7.07
C TYR A 218 -13.44 1.14 -7.61
N THR A 219 -12.42 1.60 -8.31
CA THR A 219 -11.43 0.75 -8.99
C THR A 219 -10.80 -0.29 -8.06
N GLY A 220 -10.40 0.11 -6.87
CA GLY A 220 -9.79 -0.81 -5.90
C GLY A 220 -10.77 -1.87 -5.40
N LEU A 221 -12.03 -1.51 -5.21
CA LEU A 221 -13.08 -2.47 -4.85
C LEU A 221 -13.23 -3.54 -5.94
N GLU A 222 -13.31 -3.12 -7.21
CA GLU A 222 -13.46 -4.03 -8.34
C GLU A 222 -12.25 -4.95 -8.50
N ILE A 223 -11.03 -4.40 -8.49
CA ILE A 223 -9.81 -5.22 -8.56
C ILE A 223 -9.75 -6.22 -7.40
N THR A 224 -9.99 -5.75 -6.17
CA THR A 224 -9.91 -6.63 -4.98
C THR A 224 -11.01 -7.70 -5.02
N ARG A 225 -12.22 -7.36 -5.47
CA ARG A 225 -13.31 -8.33 -5.63
C ARG A 225 -12.89 -9.46 -6.58
N VAL A 226 -12.38 -9.12 -7.75
CA VAL A 226 -11.95 -10.11 -8.74
C VAL A 226 -10.81 -10.98 -8.23
N LEU A 227 -9.80 -10.37 -7.61
CA LEU A 227 -8.67 -11.12 -7.05
C LEU A 227 -9.12 -12.06 -5.91
N VAL A 228 -10.05 -11.64 -5.05
CA VAL A 228 -10.62 -12.49 -4.00
C VAL A 228 -11.45 -13.61 -4.58
N ASP A 229 -12.32 -13.31 -5.56
CA ASP A 229 -13.16 -14.33 -6.22
C ASP A 229 -12.28 -15.40 -6.88
N GLU A 230 -11.22 -15.00 -7.57
CA GLU A 230 -10.28 -15.92 -8.21
C GLU A 230 -9.49 -16.73 -7.19
N PHE A 231 -9.00 -16.08 -6.12
CA PHE A 231 -8.30 -16.73 -5.01
C PHE A 231 -9.14 -17.85 -4.37
N LEU A 232 -10.42 -17.55 -4.08
CA LEU A 232 -11.35 -18.51 -3.51
C LEU A 232 -11.71 -19.63 -4.50
N SER A 233 -11.90 -19.29 -5.78
CA SER A 233 -12.16 -20.25 -6.85
C SER A 233 -11.03 -21.28 -7.00
N ARG A 234 -9.79 -20.85 -6.81
CA ARG A 234 -8.59 -21.72 -6.85
C ARG A 234 -8.35 -22.47 -5.54
N GLN A 235 -9.16 -22.25 -4.52
CA GLN A 235 -9.08 -22.91 -3.22
C GLN A 235 -7.71 -22.75 -2.53
N ILE A 236 -7.05 -21.60 -2.71
CA ILE A 236 -5.77 -21.32 -2.05
C ILE A 236 -6.00 -21.20 -0.54
N PRO A 237 -5.25 -21.92 0.30
CA PRO A 237 -5.43 -21.90 1.76
C PRO A 237 -5.13 -20.52 2.36
N TYR A 238 -5.95 -20.12 3.33
CA TYR A 238 -5.77 -18.87 4.07
C TYR A 238 -6.33 -18.96 5.50
N VAL A 239 -5.85 -18.07 6.35
CA VAL A 239 -6.39 -17.83 7.68
C VAL A 239 -6.70 -16.36 7.87
N GLU A 240 -7.87 -16.08 8.42
CA GLU A 240 -8.35 -14.75 8.81
C GLU A 240 -8.12 -14.51 10.29
N PHE A 241 -8.28 -13.27 10.76
CA PHE A 241 -8.15 -12.87 12.16
C PHE A 241 -6.86 -13.39 12.82
N THR A 242 -5.82 -13.53 12.00
CA THR A 242 -4.53 -14.07 12.42
C THR A 242 -3.42 -13.07 12.10
N CYS A 243 -2.70 -12.63 13.10
CA CYS A 243 -1.69 -11.60 13.01
C CYS A 243 -0.29 -12.20 12.95
N ALA A 244 0.51 -11.87 11.94
CA ALA A 244 1.93 -12.18 11.98
C ALA A 244 2.62 -11.20 12.94
N VAL A 245 3.18 -11.72 14.01
CA VAL A 245 3.71 -10.91 15.13
C VAL A 245 5.22 -10.93 15.24
N GLU A 246 5.89 -11.94 14.68
CA GLU A 246 7.35 -12.04 14.67
C GLU A 246 7.79 -12.81 13.42
N LEU A 247 8.91 -12.41 12.80
CA LEU A 247 9.54 -13.20 11.74
C LEU A 247 10.55 -14.18 12.34
N LEU A 248 10.45 -15.42 11.96
CA LEU A 248 11.42 -16.46 12.35
C LEU A 248 12.66 -16.34 11.47
N THR A 249 13.81 -16.17 12.10
CA THR A 249 15.09 -16.02 11.40
C THR A 249 16.07 -17.10 11.79
N GLU A 250 16.81 -17.62 10.83
CA GLU A 250 17.93 -18.52 11.09
C GLU A 250 19.20 -17.74 11.51
N LYS A 251 20.19 -18.45 12.05
CA LYS A 251 21.46 -17.85 12.53
C LYS A 251 22.20 -17.01 11.47
N LYS A 252 21.98 -17.27 10.19
CA LYS A 252 22.58 -16.55 9.08
C LYS A 252 21.76 -15.34 8.65
N GLY A 253 20.62 -15.07 9.28
CA GLY A 253 19.74 -13.93 9.01
C GLY A 253 18.69 -14.18 7.94
N GLY A 254 18.56 -15.40 7.39
CA GLY A 254 17.48 -15.76 6.49
C GLY A 254 16.15 -15.88 7.23
N VAL A 255 15.05 -15.40 6.64
CA VAL A 255 13.69 -15.60 7.17
C VAL A 255 13.22 -16.99 6.81
N VAL A 256 12.73 -17.75 7.80
CA VAL A 256 12.29 -19.14 7.66
C VAL A 256 10.84 -19.35 8.10
N GLY A 257 10.08 -18.25 8.22
CA GLY A 257 8.67 -18.29 8.59
C GLY A 257 8.26 -17.14 9.50
N SER A 258 7.18 -17.34 10.23
CA SER A 258 6.62 -16.36 11.15
C SER A 258 5.95 -17.01 12.34
N VAL A 259 5.97 -16.33 13.48
CA VAL A 259 5.04 -16.57 14.58
C VAL A 259 3.76 -15.82 14.25
N LEU A 260 2.65 -16.52 14.34
CA LEU A 260 1.31 -16.02 14.12
C LEU A 260 0.57 -15.97 15.44
N TYR A 261 -0.33 -15.03 15.59
CA TYR A 261 -1.22 -14.93 16.73
C TYR A 261 -2.66 -14.97 16.22
N ASP A 262 -3.37 -16.00 16.58
CA ASP A 262 -4.79 -16.17 16.28
C ASP A 262 -5.60 -15.30 17.26
N LEU A 263 -6.35 -14.33 16.71
CA LEU A 263 -7.10 -13.36 17.49
C LEU A 263 -8.40 -13.93 18.08
N ASP A 264 -8.86 -15.07 17.56
CA ASP A 264 -10.09 -15.72 18.03
C ASP A 264 -9.81 -16.69 19.19
N SER A 265 -8.70 -17.44 19.12
CA SER A 265 -8.33 -18.43 20.12
C SER A 265 -7.33 -17.91 21.16
N ASP A 266 -6.70 -16.76 20.94
CA ASP A 266 -5.57 -16.23 21.73
C ASP A 266 -4.34 -17.17 21.74
N GLU A 267 -4.15 -17.96 20.69
CA GLU A 267 -3.05 -18.91 20.57
C GLU A 267 -1.95 -18.43 19.63
N TYR A 268 -0.72 -18.85 19.92
CA TYR A 268 0.41 -18.66 19.01
C TYR A 268 0.56 -19.89 18.12
N LEU A 269 0.71 -19.65 16.83
CA LEU A 269 0.91 -20.66 15.80
C LEU A 269 2.27 -20.46 15.13
N ILE A 270 2.93 -21.54 14.77
CA ILE A 270 4.22 -21.47 14.05
C ILE A 270 4.02 -21.81 12.58
N ALA A 271 4.27 -20.85 11.73
CA ALA A 271 4.34 -21.04 10.28
C ALA A 271 5.81 -21.08 9.85
N LYS A 272 6.30 -22.25 9.46
CA LYS A 272 7.60 -22.43 8.84
C LYS A 272 7.43 -22.31 7.33
N ALA A 273 8.30 -21.57 6.65
CA ALA A 273 8.23 -21.39 5.21
C ALA A 273 9.61 -21.27 4.57
N LYS A 274 9.74 -21.79 3.34
CA LYS A 274 10.95 -21.59 2.52
C LYS A 274 11.08 -20.13 2.05
N SER A 275 9.95 -19.48 1.78
CA SER A 275 9.87 -18.07 1.38
C SER A 275 8.72 -17.39 2.12
N THR A 276 8.96 -16.15 2.59
CA THR A 276 7.93 -15.33 3.25
C THR A 276 7.76 -14.03 2.47
N ILE A 277 6.53 -13.77 2.02
CA ILE A 277 6.17 -12.55 1.29
C ILE A 277 5.46 -11.60 2.25
N LEU A 278 6.06 -10.44 2.51
CA LEU A 278 5.46 -9.37 3.29
C LEU A 278 4.62 -8.47 2.38
N ALA A 279 3.29 -8.61 2.45
CA ALA A 279 2.32 -7.82 1.70
C ALA A 279 1.42 -6.99 2.65
N THR A 280 1.98 -6.53 3.76
CA THR A 280 1.28 -5.96 4.91
C THR A 280 0.78 -4.53 4.72
N GLY A 281 1.10 -3.89 3.59
CA GLY A 281 0.71 -2.51 3.30
C GLY A 281 1.58 -1.48 4.01
N GLY A 282 1.04 -0.28 4.24
CA GLY A 282 1.79 0.86 4.72
C GLY A 282 1.88 0.99 6.24
N PHE A 283 2.80 1.87 6.68
CA PHE A 283 3.10 2.17 8.09
C PHE A 283 2.47 3.48 8.58
N GLY A 284 1.51 4.06 7.85
CA GLY A 284 0.96 5.39 8.16
C GLY A 284 0.45 5.54 9.59
N ARG A 285 -0.05 4.47 10.20
CA ARG A 285 -0.57 4.49 11.58
C ARG A 285 0.47 4.33 12.68
N LEU A 286 1.74 4.23 12.34
CA LEU A 286 2.83 4.34 13.31
C LEU A 286 3.05 5.77 13.78
N HIS A 287 2.53 6.76 13.05
CA HIS A 287 2.68 8.16 13.36
C HIS A 287 1.60 8.65 14.34
N VAL A 288 1.83 9.84 14.87
CA VAL A 288 0.89 10.53 15.73
C VAL A 288 -0.47 10.65 15.03
N GLN A 289 -1.54 10.41 15.76
CA GLN A 289 -2.91 10.50 15.28
C GLN A 289 -3.17 11.83 14.55
N GLY A 290 -3.73 11.77 13.36
CA GLY A 290 -4.02 12.91 12.50
C GLY A 290 -3.01 13.13 11.36
N TYR A 291 -1.89 12.42 11.36
CA TYR A 291 -0.92 12.40 10.24
C TYR A 291 -1.06 11.19 9.34
N GLU A 292 -1.67 10.13 9.84
CA GLU A 292 -1.96 8.92 9.11
C GLU A 292 -3.29 9.03 8.36
N THR A 293 -3.38 8.38 7.24
CA THR A 293 -4.67 8.07 6.64
C THR A 293 -5.31 6.92 7.42
N THR A 294 -6.62 6.92 7.54
CA THR A 294 -7.37 5.86 8.24
C THR A 294 -7.16 4.46 7.65
N ASN A 295 -6.47 4.36 6.54
CA ASN A 295 -6.38 3.17 5.71
C ASN A 295 -5.09 2.36 5.89
N HIS A 296 -4.14 2.78 6.70
CA HIS A 296 -2.85 2.10 6.85
C HIS A 296 -2.83 1.16 8.05
N TYR A 297 -3.66 0.10 8.01
CA TYR A 297 -3.78 -0.84 9.12
C TYR A 297 -2.83 -2.04 9.07
N GLY A 298 -2.39 -2.44 7.88
CA GLY A 298 -1.74 -3.72 7.68
C GLY A 298 -0.48 -3.89 8.49
N ALA A 299 0.55 -3.12 8.16
CA ALA A 299 1.84 -3.22 8.83
C ALA A 299 1.84 -2.70 10.29
N THR A 300 0.89 -1.84 10.63
CA THR A 300 0.77 -1.33 12.00
C THR A 300 0.08 -2.29 12.92
#